data_c271270eaff0c5b4eeffd565abff0323
#
_entry.id   c271270eaff0c5b4eeffd565abff0323
#
_cell.length_a   1.000
_cell.length_b   1.000
_cell.length_c   1.000
_cell.angle_alpha   90.00
_cell.angle_beta   90.00
_cell.angle_gamma   90.00
#
_symmetry.space_group_name_H-M   'P 1'
#
loop_
_entity.id
_entity.type
_entity.pdbx_description
1 polymer ?
#
loop_
_entity_poly.entity_id
_entity_poly.type
_entity_poly.pdbx_seq_one_letter_code
_entity_poly.pdbx_strand_id
1 'polypeptide(L)'
;MRRPAASVYLTIEAVTGFAFYTMATLASVYRISSAGLDPLQLVLVGTALEATVFLFEIPTGILADTVSRRRSVIVGTFLTGIGFMIEASFPRFLPILLGQVVWGLGYTFVSGANVAWVTDEVGEAPAAGLYLRGAQLANFAALGGIVASVSLGSVALWMPIFAGGIVFVLLSLFLMVAMPESGFT
;
A
#
# COMPACT_ATOMS: atom_id res chain seq x y z
N MET A 1 -23.98 -6.11 -8.53
CA MET A 1 -23.25 -7.21 -9.18
C MET A 1 -21.84 -7.23 -8.61
N ARG A 2 -21.44 -8.29 -7.91
CA ARG A 2 -20.05 -8.46 -7.45
C ARG A 2 -19.15 -8.64 -8.67
N ARG A 3 -18.05 -7.89 -8.73
CA ARG A 3 -17.07 -8.05 -9.81
C ARG A 3 -16.37 -9.40 -9.65
N PRO A 4 -15.95 -10.06 -10.74
CA PRO A 4 -15.15 -11.29 -10.64
C PRO A 4 -13.86 -11.00 -9.86
N ALA A 5 -13.48 -11.89 -8.95
CA ALA A 5 -12.29 -11.72 -8.09
C ALA A 5 -11.02 -11.38 -8.86
N ALA A 6 -10.85 -12.00 -10.04
CA ALA A 6 -9.71 -11.72 -10.93
C ALA A 6 -9.60 -10.24 -11.33
N SER A 7 -10.71 -9.58 -11.67
CA SER A 7 -10.67 -8.15 -12.05
C SER A 7 -10.40 -7.25 -10.85
N VAL A 8 -10.89 -7.62 -9.67
CA VAL A 8 -10.60 -6.89 -8.43
C VAL A 8 -9.11 -7.02 -8.08
N TYR A 9 -8.55 -8.22 -8.15
CA TYR A 9 -7.12 -8.45 -7.92
C TYR A 9 -6.24 -7.60 -8.86
N LEU A 10 -6.50 -7.65 -10.16
CA LEU A 10 -5.75 -6.84 -11.13
C LEU A 10 -5.89 -5.34 -10.89
N THR A 11 -7.06 -4.88 -10.41
CA THR A 11 -7.25 -3.48 -10.01
C THR A 11 -6.41 -3.14 -8.78
N ILE A 12 -6.36 -4.02 -7.77
CA ILE A 12 -5.51 -3.84 -6.58
C ILE A 12 -4.05 -3.66 -7.01
N GLU A 13 -3.53 -4.59 -7.82
CA GLU A 13 -2.13 -4.56 -8.26
C GLU A 13 -1.80 -3.28 -9.05
N ALA A 14 -2.64 -2.92 -10.02
CA ALA A 14 -2.42 -1.73 -10.83
C ALA A 14 -2.47 -0.44 -10.00
N VAL A 15 -3.51 -0.29 -9.17
CA VAL A 15 -3.70 0.93 -8.36
C VAL A 15 -2.64 1.03 -7.27
N THR A 16 -2.27 -0.09 -6.63
CA THR A 16 -1.18 -0.14 -5.65
C THR A 16 0.15 0.25 -6.28
N GLY A 17 0.49 -0.32 -7.46
CA GLY A 17 1.70 0.06 -8.19
C GLY A 17 1.75 1.55 -8.51
N PHE A 18 0.67 2.10 -9.06
CA PHE A 18 0.57 3.53 -9.35
C PHE A 18 0.72 4.39 -8.09
N ALA A 19 -0.07 4.13 -7.06
CA ALA A 19 -0.10 4.93 -5.84
C ALA A 19 1.22 4.87 -5.06
N PHE A 20 1.81 3.68 -4.95
CA PHE A 20 3.08 3.49 -4.27
C PHE A 20 4.21 4.27 -4.95
N TYR A 21 4.36 4.16 -6.27
CA TYR A 21 5.42 4.88 -6.99
C TYR A 21 5.14 6.39 -7.11
N THR A 22 3.88 6.81 -7.05
CA THR A 22 3.54 8.24 -6.90
C THR A 22 4.10 8.78 -5.58
N MET A 23 4.01 8.05 -4.49
CA MET A 23 4.57 8.42 -3.19
C MET A 23 6.09 8.24 -3.14
N ALA A 24 6.58 7.04 -3.45
CA ALA A 24 7.95 6.61 -3.15
C ALA A 24 9.02 7.37 -3.95
N THR A 25 8.72 7.79 -5.19
CA THR A 25 9.70 8.40 -6.09
C THR A 25 10.37 9.65 -5.50
N LEU A 26 9.63 10.51 -4.83
CA LEU A 26 10.16 11.74 -4.24
C LEU A 26 10.16 11.76 -2.71
N ALA A 27 9.78 10.66 -2.05
CA ALA A 27 9.70 10.59 -0.59
C ALA A 27 11.05 10.92 0.09
N SER A 28 12.15 10.39 -0.40
CA SER A 28 13.49 10.69 0.15
C SER A 28 13.88 12.14 -0.07
N VAL A 29 13.54 12.72 -1.22
CA VAL A 29 13.80 14.15 -1.50
C VAL A 29 12.97 15.02 -0.54
N TYR A 30 11.71 14.70 -0.31
CA TYR A 30 10.86 15.39 0.67
C TYR A 30 11.43 15.31 2.09
N ARG A 31 11.85 14.12 2.53
CA ARG A 31 12.43 13.91 3.86
C ARG A 31 13.69 14.74 4.09
N ILE A 32 14.55 14.84 3.07
CA ILE A 32 15.79 15.60 3.17
C ILE A 32 15.54 17.10 3.00
N SER A 33 14.86 17.51 1.93
CA SER A 33 14.77 18.91 1.52
C SER A 33 13.67 19.69 2.23
N SER A 34 12.53 19.06 2.55
CA SER A 34 11.40 19.72 3.21
C SER A 34 11.38 19.52 4.72
N ALA A 35 11.67 18.28 5.18
CA ALA A 35 11.64 17.96 6.61
C ALA A 35 13.01 18.12 7.29
N GLY A 36 14.09 18.29 6.52
CA GLY A 36 15.44 18.52 7.06
C GLY A 36 16.00 17.34 7.85
N LEU A 37 15.62 16.11 7.52
CA LEU A 37 16.08 14.94 8.25
C LEU A 37 17.57 14.70 8.02
N ASP A 38 18.29 14.47 9.13
CA ASP A 38 19.68 14.04 9.08
C ASP A 38 19.82 12.55 8.71
N PRO A 39 21.06 12.07 8.38
CA PRO A 39 21.27 10.68 7.99
C PRO A 39 20.81 9.64 9.02
N LEU A 40 20.97 9.92 10.34
CA LEU A 40 20.51 9.02 11.40
C LEU A 40 18.99 8.92 11.42
N GLN A 41 18.30 10.06 11.31
CA GLN A 41 16.84 10.12 11.25
C GLN A 41 16.29 9.37 10.04
N LEU A 42 16.95 9.45 8.86
CA LEU A 42 16.56 8.69 7.67
C LEU A 42 16.69 7.18 7.90
N VAL A 43 17.76 6.73 8.55
CA VAL A 43 17.92 5.32 8.94
C VAL A 43 16.83 4.89 9.93
N LEU A 44 16.53 5.71 10.94
CA LEU A 44 15.50 5.41 11.92
C LEU A 44 14.10 5.34 11.31
N VAL A 45 13.79 6.16 10.32
CA VAL A 45 12.53 6.12 9.55
C VAL A 45 12.38 4.75 8.85
N GLY A 46 13.41 4.28 8.14
CA GLY A 46 13.41 2.95 7.54
C GLY A 46 13.35 1.83 8.57
N THR A 47 14.12 1.95 9.65
CA THR A 47 14.13 0.97 10.75
C THR A 47 12.77 0.85 11.42
N ALA A 48 12.04 1.96 11.61
CA ALA A 48 10.70 1.94 12.19
C ALA A 48 9.71 1.15 11.32
N LEU A 49 9.79 1.31 9.99
CA LEU A 49 8.99 0.52 9.04
C LEU A 49 9.30 -0.97 9.21
N GLU A 50 10.57 -1.36 9.05
CA GLU A 50 10.99 -2.76 9.10
C GLU A 50 10.71 -3.40 10.47
N ALA A 51 10.94 -2.68 11.58
CA ALA A 51 10.61 -3.15 12.92
C ALA A 51 9.11 -3.39 13.08
N THR A 52 8.28 -2.50 12.55
CA THR A 52 6.82 -2.66 12.56
C THR A 52 6.41 -3.89 11.77
N VAL A 53 6.95 -4.07 10.56
CA VAL A 53 6.67 -5.25 9.73
C VAL A 53 7.09 -6.52 10.50
N PHE A 54 8.31 -6.59 11.01
CA PHE A 54 8.80 -7.74 11.76
C PHE A 54 7.93 -8.12 12.96
N LEU A 55 7.47 -7.13 13.72
CA LEU A 55 6.67 -7.37 14.94
C LEU A 55 5.23 -7.78 14.63
N PHE A 56 4.64 -7.24 13.56
CA PHE A 56 3.21 -7.39 13.30
C PHE A 56 2.86 -8.37 12.18
N GLU A 57 3.81 -8.85 11.37
CA GLU A 57 3.52 -9.76 10.25
C GLU A 57 2.84 -11.05 10.71
N ILE A 58 3.32 -11.69 11.78
CA ILE A 58 2.70 -12.90 12.31
C ILE A 58 1.31 -12.63 12.91
N PRO A 59 1.11 -11.66 13.82
CA PRO A 59 -0.21 -11.35 14.36
C PRO A 59 -1.26 -10.99 13.31
N THR A 60 -0.89 -10.17 12.31
CA THR A 60 -1.82 -9.76 11.25
C THR A 60 -2.12 -10.90 10.27
N GLY A 61 -1.13 -11.76 9.98
CA GLY A 61 -1.33 -12.97 9.19
C GLY A 61 -2.32 -13.93 9.84
N ILE A 62 -2.21 -14.17 11.15
CA ILE A 62 -3.18 -14.98 11.89
C ILE A 62 -4.59 -14.37 11.81
N LEU A 63 -4.72 -13.05 11.96
CA LEU A 63 -6.01 -12.37 11.82
C LEU A 63 -6.60 -12.53 10.41
N ALA A 64 -5.78 -12.43 9.37
CA ALA A 64 -6.21 -12.63 8.00
C ALA A 64 -6.75 -14.05 7.78
N ASP A 65 -6.05 -15.05 8.29
CA ASP A 65 -6.40 -16.46 8.09
C ASP A 65 -7.55 -16.94 8.97
N THR A 66 -7.78 -16.31 10.15
CA THR A 66 -8.81 -16.77 11.09
C THR A 66 -10.10 -15.92 11.06
N VAL A 67 -10.02 -14.66 10.62
CA VAL A 67 -11.17 -13.75 10.65
C VAL A 67 -11.69 -13.43 9.26
N SER A 68 -10.83 -12.89 8.36
CA SER A 68 -11.25 -12.52 7.00
C SER A 68 -10.06 -11.94 6.23
N ARG A 69 -9.68 -12.57 5.12
CA ARG A 69 -8.64 -12.06 4.20
C ARG A 69 -9.08 -10.76 3.53
N ARG A 70 -10.35 -10.67 3.15
CA ARG A 70 -10.94 -9.45 2.59
C ARG A 70 -10.83 -8.26 3.54
N ARG A 71 -11.21 -8.44 4.81
CA ARG A 71 -11.12 -7.35 5.80
C ARG A 71 -9.69 -6.93 6.05
N SER A 72 -8.77 -7.89 6.11
CA SER A 72 -7.33 -7.63 6.23
C SER A 72 -6.83 -6.74 5.09
N VAL A 73 -7.09 -7.09 3.84
CA VAL A 73 -6.68 -6.29 2.68
C VAL A 73 -7.28 -4.89 2.72
N ILE A 74 -8.57 -4.75 3.06
CA ILE A 74 -9.25 -3.44 3.14
C ILE A 74 -8.62 -2.56 4.23
N VAL A 75 -8.46 -3.10 5.44
CA VAL A 75 -7.87 -2.37 6.58
C VAL A 75 -6.41 -2.00 6.28
N GLY A 76 -5.62 -2.94 5.77
CA GLY A 76 -4.22 -2.69 5.45
C GLY A 76 -4.04 -1.63 4.36
N THR A 77 -4.85 -1.68 3.30
CA THR A 77 -4.86 -0.67 2.24
C THR A 77 -5.23 0.71 2.79
N PHE A 78 -6.22 0.79 3.68
CA PHE A 78 -6.61 2.03 4.35
C PHE A 78 -5.48 2.60 5.21
N LEU A 79 -4.88 1.77 6.08
CA LEU A 79 -3.78 2.19 6.95
C LEU A 79 -2.56 2.67 6.14
N THR A 80 -2.23 2.00 5.04
CA THR A 80 -1.17 2.44 4.12
C THR A 80 -1.43 3.87 3.63
N GLY A 81 -2.66 4.14 3.18
CA GLY A 81 -3.04 5.49 2.74
C GLY A 81 -2.94 6.54 3.85
N ILE A 82 -3.43 6.22 5.04
CA ILE A 82 -3.33 7.11 6.22
C ILE A 82 -1.86 7.37 6.60
N GLY A 83 -1.01 6.33 6.59
CA GLY A 83 0.42 6.46 6.87
C GLY A 83 1.10 7.48 5.94
N PHE A 84 0.82 7.41 4.63
CA PHE A 84 1.35 8.37 3.65
C PHE A 84 0.81 9.78 3.86
N MET A 85 -0.48 9.92 4.19
CA MET A 85 -1.07 11.23 4.47
C MET A 85 -0.48 11.87 5.74
N ILE A 86 -0.23 11.09 6.80
CA ILE A 86 0.46 11.57 8.01
C ILE A 86 1.86 12.08 7.66
N GLU A 87 2.64 11.29 6.93
CA GLU A 87 3.99 11.66 6.49
C GLU A 87 3.98 12.99 5.71
N ALA A 88 3.08 13.14 4.75
CA ALA A 88 2.99 14.31 3.88
C ALA A 88 2.53 15.57 4.61
N SER A 89 1.68 15.44 5.65
CA SER A 89 1.01 16.56 6.29
C SER A 89 1.93 17.42 7.16
N PHE A 90 3.01 16.83 7.70
CA PHE A 90 3.90 17.50 8.64
C PHE A 90 5.38 17.19 8.32
N PRO A 91 6.15 18.15 7.75
CA PRO A 91 7.54 17.95 7.40
C PRO A 91 8.45 17.97 8.66
N ARG A 92 8.32 16.95 9.48
CA ARG A 92 9.08 16.78 10.73
C ARG A 92 9.37 15.31 10.98
N PHE A 93 10.44 15.00 11.68
CA PHE A 93 10.88 13.63 11.96
C PHE A 93 9.79 12.76 12.60
N LEU A 94 9.15 13.23 13.69
CA LEU A 94 8.19 12.39 14.43
C LEU A 94 6.93 12.02 13.62
N PRO A 95 6.24 12.95 12.94
CA PRO A 95 5.13 12.58 12.05
C PRO A 95 5.54 11.61 10.92
N ILE A 96 6.72 11.81 10.32
CA ILE A 96 7.24 10.91 9.29
C ILE A 96 7.46 9.51 9.88
N LEU A 97 8.08 9.41 11.05
CA LEU A 97 8.29 8.15 11.75
C LEU A 97 6.95 7.44 12.06
N LEU A 98 5.96 8.17 12.58
CA LEU A 98 4.61 7.65 12.83
C LEU A 98 3.92 7.20 11.54
N GLY A 99 4.08 7.94 10.46
CA GLY A 99 3.58 7.56 9.14
C GLY A 99 4.15 6.22 8.68
N GLN A 100 5.45 5.96 8.92
CA GLN A 100 6.09 4.69 8.59
C GLN A 100 5.57 3.53 9.45
N VAL A 101 5.32 3.76 10.73
CA VAL A 101 4.72 2.73 11.62
C VAL A 101 3.30 2.39 11.14
N VAL A 102 2.47 3.39 10.83
CA VAL A 102 1.10 3.17 10.35
C VAL A 102 1.10 2.47 8.99
N TRP A 103 1.97 2.88 8.07
CA TRP A 103 2.14 2.21 6.79
C TRP A 103 2.65 0.77 6.96
N GLY A 104 3.69 0.55 7.79
CA GLY A 104 4.22 -0.78 8.08
C GLY A 104 3.14 -1.74 8.60
N LEU A 105 2.31 -1.26 9.54
CA LEU A 105 1.16 -2.02 10.02
C LEU A 105 0.16 -2.31 8.88
N GLY A 106 -0.14 -1.32 8.05
CA GLY A 106 -0.99 -1.50 6.87
C GLY A 106 -0.43 -2.55 5.90
N TYR A 107 0.87 -2.50 5.65
CA TYR A 107 1.57 -3.48 4.81
C TYR A 107 1.42 -4.91 5.33
N THR A 108 1.59 -5.15 6.64
CA THR A 108 1.47 -6.50 7.22
C THR A 108 0.06 -7.08 7.10
N PHE A 109 -0.97 -6.24 7.13
CA PHE A 109 -2.36 -6.68 6.88
C PHE A 109 -2.61 -7.09 5.43
N VAL A 110 -1.89 -6.53 4.46
CA VAL A 110 -2.04 -6.87 3.02
C VAL A 110 -1.12 -8.01 2.64
N SER A 111 0.08 -8.06 3.23
CA SER A 111 1.10 -9.07 2.95
C SER A 111 0.54 -10.48 3.13
N GLY A 112 0.67 -11.31 2.10
CA GLY A 112 0.09 -12.66 2.09
C GLY A 112 -1.42 -12.71 1.93
N ALA A 113 -2.19 -11.86 2.62
CA ALA A 113 -3.65 -11.89 2.59
C ALA A 113 -4.24 -11.65 1.20
N ASN A 114 -3.66 -10.74 0.39
CA ASN A 114 -4.12 -10.45 -0.96
C ASN A 114 -3.93 -11.65 -1.91
N VAL A 115 -2.77 -12.30 -1.83
CA VAL A 115 -2.42 -13.49 -2.62
C VAL A 115 -3.30 -14.67 -2.20
N ALA A 116 -3.44 -14.90 -0.90
CA ALA A 116 -4.28 -15.97 -0.37
C ALA A 116 -5.76 -15.76 -0.74
N TRP A 117 -6.27 -14.52 -0.61
CA TRP A 117 -7.65 -14.19 -0.97
C TRP A 117 -7.95 -14.51 -2.44
N VAL A 118 -7.11 -14.07 -3.38
CA VAL A 118 -7.40 -14.35 -4.81
C VAL A 118 -7.28 -15.83 -5.12
N THR A 119 -6.38 -16.56 -4.44
CA THR A 119 -6.27 -18.01 -4.60
C THR A 119 -7.54 -18.73 -4.16
N ASP A 120 -8.12 -18.33 -3.01
CA ASP A 120 -9.38 -18.90 -2.51
C ASP A 120 -10.55 -18.64 -3.46
N GLU A 121 -10.58 -17.45 -4.07
CA GLU A 121 -11.70 -17.05 -4.93
C GLU A 121 -11.64 -17.67 -6.32
N VAL A 122 -10.46 -17.94 -6.89
CA VAL A 122 -10.30 -18.42 -8.27
C VAL A 122 -9.72 -19.82 -8.39
N GLY A 123 -9.12 -20.34 -7.31
CA GLY A 123 -8.37 -21.62 -7.30
C GLY A 123 -6.91 -21.45 -7.69
N GLU A 124 -6.07 -22.42 -7.30
CA GLU A 124 -4.59 -22.34 -7.46
C GLU A 124 -4.13 -22.23 -8.91
N ALA A 125 -4.68 -23.05 -9.80
CA ALA A 125 -4.22 -23.10 -11.19
C ALA A 125 -4.48 -21.81 -11.97
N PRO A 126 -5.66 -21.14 -11.89
CA PRO A 126 -5.87 -19.81 -12.48
C PRO A 126 -5.10 -18.69 -11.78
N ALA A 127 -4.86 -18.79 -10.46
CA ALA A 127 -4.18 -17.76 -9.67
C ALA A 127 -2.74 -17.51 -10.17
N ALA A 128 -2.00 -18.53 -10.54
CA ALA A 128 -0.62 -18.40 -11.04
C ALA A 128 -0.52 -17.44 -12.26
N GLY A 129 -1.46 -17.54 -13.20
CA GLY A 129 -1.53 -16.62 -14.33
C GLY A 129 -1.92 -15.19 -13.95
N LEU A 130 -2.73 -15.04 -12.91
CA LEU A 130 -3.13 -13.73 -12.39
C LEU A 130 -1.99 -13.02 -11.68
N TYR A 131 -1.15 -13.74 -10.94
CA TYR A 131 0.04 -13.14 -10.29
C TYR A 131 0.98 -12.50 -11.31
N LEU A 132 1.27 -13.21 -12.40
CA LEU A 132 2.12 -12.67 -13.46
C LEU A 132 1.49 -11.41 -14.10
N ARG A 133 0.21 -11.47 -14.45
CA ARG A 133 -0.51 -10.32 -15.03
C ARG A 133 -0.62 -9.16 -14.05
N GLY A 134 -0.86 -9.44 -12.77
CA GLY A 134 -0.90 -8.44 -11.71
C GLY A 134 0.44 -7.71 -11.60
N ALA A 135 1.55 -8.45 -11.50
CA ALA A 135 2.89 -7.87 -11.45
C ALA A 135 3.23 -7.02 -12.68
N GLN A 136 2.85 -7.48 -13.89
CA GLN A 136 3.02 -6.71 -15.12
C GLN A 136 2.22 -5.40 -15.06
N LEU A 137 0.94 -5.45 -14.67
CA LEU A 137 0.09 -4.27 -14.52
C LEU A 137 0.63 -3.30 -13.47
N ALA A 138 1.07 -3.80 -12.32
CA ALA A 138 1.68 -2.99 -11.27
C ALA A 138 2.91 -2.24 -11.80
N ASN A 139 3.80 -2.92 -12.54
CA ASN A 139 4.99 -2.31 -13.13
C ASN A 139 4.66 -1.25 -14.18
N PHE A 140 3.68 -1.51 -15.07
CA PHE A 140 3.22 -0.49 -16.03
C PHE A 140 2.57 0.70 -15.33
N ALA A 141 1.73 0.46 -14.34
CA ALA A 141 1.10 1.51 -13.55
C ALA A 141 2.12 2.33 -12.74
N ALA A 142 3.20 1.69 -12.27
CA ALA A 142 4.31 2.35 -11.60
C ALA A 142 4.98 3.42 -12.47
N LEU A 143 5.13 3.19 -13.79
CA LEU A 143 5.65 4.21 -14.71
C LEU A 143 4.74 5.46 -14.71
N GLY A 144 3.43 5.27 -14.73
CA GLY A 144 2.48 6.37 -14.57
C GLY A 144 2.60 7.07 -13.23
N GLY A 145 2.81 6.30 -12.16
CA GLY A 145 3.07 6.81 -10.80
C GLY A 145 4.32 7.69 -10.70
N ILE A 146 5.42 7.27 -11.33
CA ILE A 146 6.66 8.06 -11.39
C ILE A 146 6.42 9.41 -12.10
N VAL A 147 5.74 9.39 -13.24
CA VAL A 147 5.40 10.62 -13.98
C VAL A 147 4.50 11.53 -13.14
N ALA A 148 3.48 10.98 -12.50
CA ALA A 148 2.60 11.71 -11.60
C ALA A 148 3.39 12.30 -10.41
N SER A 149 4.30 11.53 -9.83
CA SER A 149 5.16 11.99 -8.73
C SER A 149 5.99 13.20 -9.11
N VAL A 150 6.70 13.15 -10.24
CA VAL A 150 7.54 14.26 -10.72
C VAL A 150 6.67 15.48 -11.05
N SER A 151 5.52 15.29 -11.70
CA SER A 151 4.59 16.37 -12.05
C SER A 151 4.02 17.07 -10.81
N LEU A 152 3.56 16.33 -9.82
CA LEU A 152 3.05 16.87 -8.56
C LEU A 152 4.18 17.50 -7.72
N GLY A 153 5.33 16.82 -7.66
CA GLY A 153 6.48 17.26 -6.91
C GLY A 153 7.12 18.54 -7.44
N SER A 154 6.94 18.86 -8.73
CA SER A 154 7.37 20.15 -9.29
C SER A 154 6.59 21.34 -8.73
N VAL A 155 5.40 21.12 -8.17
CA VAL A 155 4.60 22.13 -7.47
C VAL A 155 4.97 22.16 -5.98
N ALA A 156 4.92 21.00 -5.31
CA ALA A 156 5.37 20.85 -3.92
C ALA A 156 5.69 19.38 -3.60
N LEU A 157 6.79 19.13 -2.89
CA LEU A 157 7.32 17.79 -2.62
C LEU A 157 6.39 16.91 -1.76
N TRP A 158 5.51 17.50 -0.95
CA TRP A 158 4.53 16.75 -0.15
C TRP A 158 3.35 16.22 -0.99
N MET A 159 3.04 16.90 -2.12
CA MET A 159 1.86 16.58 -2.94
C MET A 159 1.84 15.13 -3.46
N PRO A 160 2.91 14.57 -4.03
CA PRO A 160 2.87 13.19 -4.53
C PRO A 160 2.67 12.18 -3.39
N ILE A 161 3.24 12.44 -2.20
CA ILE A 161 3.09 11.56 -1.04
C ILE A 161 1.62 11.55 -0.57
N PHE A 162 1.04 12.74 -0.44
CA PHE A 162 -0.37 12.90 -0.03
C PHE A 162 -1.34 12.31 -1.07
N ALA A 163 -1.07 12.56 -2.36
CA ALA A 163 -1.88 12.01 -3.45
C ALA A 163 -1.85 10.48 -3.49
N GLY A 164 -0.66 9.87 -3.32
CA GLY A 164 -0.54 8.43 -3.17
C GLY A 164 -1.38 7.89 -2.00
N GLY A 165 -1.36 8.59 -0.86
CA GLY A 165 -2.20 8.27 0.30
C GLY A 165 -3.70 8.32 -0.02
N ILE A 166 -4.17 9.37 -0.69
CA ILE A 166 -5.57 9.48 -1.14
C ILE A 166 -5.96 8.30 -2.03
N VAL A 167 -5.12 7.94 -3.01
CA VAL A 167 -5.40 6.83 -3.92
C VAL A 167 -5.56 5.52 -3.15
N PHE A 168 -4.72 5.24 -2.14
CA PHE A 168 -4.87 4.07 -1.27
C PHE A 168 -6.18 4.10 -0.46
N VAL A 169 -6.56 5.24 0.10
CA VAL A 169 -7.84 5.37 0.81
C VAL A 169 -9.03 5.13 -0.13
N LEU A 170 -9.00 5.71 -1.34
CA LEU A 170 -10.05 5.48 -2.34
C LEU A 170 -10.10 4.01 -2.80
N LEU A 171 -8.93 3.36 -2.95
CA LEU A 171 -8.86 1.92 -3.23
C LEU A 171 -9.52 1.12 -2.11
N SER A 172 -9.20 1.41 -0.86
CA SER A 172 -9.83 0.74 0.29
C SER A 172 -11.36 0.87 0.28
N LEU A 173 -11.89 2.07 0.03
CA LEU A 173 -13.34 2.30 -0.09
C LEU A 173 -13.95 1.52 -1.27
N PHE A 174 -13.27 1.48 -2.40
CA PHE A 174 -13.68 0.66 -3.55
C PHE A 174 -13.73 -0.83 -3.17
N LEU A 175 -12.73 -1.35 -2.44
CA LEU A 175 -12.67 -2.74 -2.03
C LEU A 175 -13.79 -3.12 -1.05
N MET A 176 -14.25 -2.20 -0.21
CA MET A 176 -15.41 -2.45 0.66
C MET A 176 -16.65 -2.87 -0.13
N VAL A 177 -16.81 -2.38 -1.35
CA VAL A 177 -17.99 -2.66 -2.20
C VAL A 177 -17.71 -3.78 -3.21
N ALA A 178 -16.50 -3.79 -3.80
CA ALA A 178 -16.19 -4.61 -4.96
C ALA A 178 -15.59 -5.99 -4.62
N MET A 179 -14.90 -6.12 -3.49
CA MET A 179 -14.13 -7.32 -3.14
C MET A 179 -15.06 -8.42 -2.63
N PRO A 180 -15.17 -9.58 -3.31
CA PRO A 180 -15.94 -10.74 -2.83
C PRO A 180 -15.17 -11.47 -1.71
N GLU A 181 -15.87 -12.31 -0.95
CA GLU A 181 -15.28 -13.26 -0.01
C GLU A 181 -16.19 -14.50 0.03
N SER A 182 -16.15 -15.29 -1.02
CA SER A 182 -16.96 -16.49 -1.18
C SER A 182 -16.13 -17.78 -1.04
N GLY A 183 -14.82 -17.69 -1.25
CA GLY A 183 -13.90 -18.83 -1.14
C GLY A 183 -13.24 -18.99 0.24
N PHE A 184 -13.49 -18.09 1.18
CA PHE A 184 -12.89 -18.16 2.53
C PHE A 184 -13.51 -19.28 3.36
N THR A 185 -12.69 -20.22 3.84
CA THR A 185 -13.08 -21.38 4.66
C THR A 185 -12.24 -21.46 5.93
#